data_e053dc35294c902be4bd4f1c7026c749
#
_entry.id   e053dc35294c902be4bd4f1c7026c749
#
_cell.length_a   1.000
_cell.length_b   1.000
_cell.length_c   1.000
_cell.angle_alpha   90.00
_cell.angle_beta   90.00
_cell.angle_gamma   90.00
#
_symmetry.space_group_name_H-M   'P 1'
#
loop_
_entity.id
_entity.type
_entity.pdbx_description
1 polymer ?
#
loop_
_entity_poly.entity_id
_entity_poly.type
_entity_poly.pdbx_seq_one_letter_code
_entity_poly.pdbx_strand_id
1 'polypeptide(L)'
;MVGINHIALAVGDVDEAVEFYGRIFDLELRGRTPGMAFLDMGDQFLALAEGDDPAADRHRHFGLVVDDRAQVRQRLLDSGIDPEPSRGLRFRDPWGNLVEVVQYSDVQFTKAQPVLSGMGLEGLGKSDSARRELRDKGIGP
;
A
#
# COMPACT_ATOMS: atom_id res chain seq x y z
N MET A 1 7.23 -11.39 -5.18
CA MET A 1 7.01 -10.01 -4.71
C MET A 1 7.11 -9.09 -5.92
N VAL A 2 6.15 -8.17 -6.11
CA VAL A 2 6.06 -7.33 -7.33
C VAL A 2 6.61 -5.92 -7.09
N GLY A 3 6.40 -5.35 -5.90
CA GLY A 3 6.90 -4.01 -5.59
C GLY A 3 6.34 -3.46 -4.28
N ILE A 4 6.64 -2.20 -4.02
CA ILE A 4 6.08 -1.42 -2.91
C ILE A 4 4.88 -0.65 -3.45
N ASN A 5 3.74 -0.72 -2.77
CA ASN A 5 2.52 -0.02 -3.15
C ASN A 5 2.39 1.33 -2.43
N HIS A 6 2.70 1.38 -1.13
CA HIS A 6 2.56 2.60 -0.32
C HIS A 6 3.48 2.58 0.90
N ILE A 7 3.64 3.77 1.47
CA ILE A 7 4.23 3.97 2.79
C ILE A 7 3.16 4.63 3.67
N ALA A 8 3.08 4.29 4.95
CA ALA A 8 2.24 4.97 5.91
C ALA A 8 3.10 5.66 6.97
N LEU A 9 2.76 6.92 7.24
CA LEU A 9 3.40 7.75 8.28
C LEU A 9 2.40 8.01 9.40
N ALA A 10 2.85 7.87 10.63
CA ALA A 10 2.10 8.33 11.78
C ALA A 10 2.22 9.86 11.91
N VAL A 11 1.08 10.53 12.10
CA VAL A 11 0.98 11.98 12.29
C VAL A 11 0.10 12.30 13.50
N GLY A 12 0.31 13.44 14.12
CA GLY A 12 -0.50 13.85 15.26
C GLY A 12 -1.90 14.34 14.89
N ASP A 13 -2.03 14.95 13.70
CA ASP A 13 -3.28 15.44 13.14
C ASP A 13 -3.22 15.33 11.62
N VAL A 14 -4.23 14.70 11.02
CA VAL A 14 -4.26 14.44 9.57
C VAL A 14 -4.50 15.70 8.76
N ASP A 15 -5.31 16.64 9.23
CA ASP A 15 -5.59 17.89 8.51
C ASP A 15 -4.36 18.79 8.48
N GLU A 16 -3.69 18.93 9.62
CA GLU A 16 -2.43 19.67 9.74
C GLU A 16 -1.33 19.04 8.86
N ALA A 17 -1.26 17.71 8.84
CA ALA A 17 -0.29 17.01 8.01
C ALA A 17 -0.56 17.20 6.50
N VAL A 18 -1.82 17.12 6.05
CA VAL A 18 -2.19 17.39 4.65
C VAL A 18 -1.84 18.82 4.27
N GLU A 19 -2.14 19.81 5.14
CA GLU A 19 -1.77 21.20 4.91
C GLU A 19 -0.24 21.39 4.85
N PHE A 20 0.49 20.74 5.77
CA PHE A 20 1.95 20.79 5.78
C PHE A 20 2.54 20.28 4.47
N TYR A 21 2.16 19.09 4.04
CA TYR A 21 2.67 18.51 2.79
C TYR A 21 2.20 19.28 1.55
N GLY A 22 0.97 19.84 1.57
CA GLY A 22 0.41 20.66 0.50
C GLY A 22 1.10 22.02 0.31
N ARG A 23 1.79 22.53 1.34
CA ARG A 23 2.65 23.73 1.20
C ARG A 23 3.98 23.43 0.51
N ILE A 24 4.41 22.17 0.52
CA ILE A 24 5.72 21.77 0.01
C ILE A 24 5.60 21.16 -1.39
N PHE A 25 4.52 20.43 -1.65
CA PHE A 25 4.29 19.69 -2.88
C PHE A 25 2.92 20.00 -3.46
N ASP A 26 2.82 20.00 -4.78
CA ASP A 26 1.51 19.92 -5.45
C ASP A 26 0.98 18.50 -5.24
N LEU A 27 -0.03 18.37 -4.37
CA LEU A 27 -0.63 17.08 -4.08
C LEU A 27 -2.12 17.03 -4.36
N GLU A 28 -2.54 15.85 -4.78
CA GLU A 28 -3.94 15.45 -4.84
C GLU A 28 -4.22 14.40 -3.76
N LEU A 29 -5.44 14.40 -3.25
CA LEU A 29 -5.91 13.35 -2.35
C LEU A 29 -6.56 12.23 -3.16
N ARG A 30 -6.04 11.03 -3.02
CA ARG A 30 -6.69 9.81 -3.49
C ARG A 30 -7.96 9.50 -2.70
N GLY A 31 -7.99 9.87 -1.41
CA GLY A 31 -9.14 9.67 -0.55
C GLY A 31 -8.85 10.04 0.90
N ARG A 32 -9.91 10.02 1.70
CA ARG A 32 -9.86 10.27 3.16
C ARG A 32 -10.82 9.34 3.90
N THR A 33 -10.47 9.06 5.14
CA THR A 33 -11.33 8.45 6.14
C THR A 33 -11.14 9.22 7.45
N PRO A 34 -11.97 9.03 8.48
CA PRO A 34 -11.67 9.57 9.80
C PRO A 34 -10.29 9.11 10.28
N GLY A 35 -9.39 10.05 10.58
CA GLY A 35 -8.04 9.80 11.04
C GLY A 35 -7.04 9.32 9.97
N MET A 36 -7.40 9.34 8.67
CA MET A 36 -6.45 8.99 7.60
C MET A 36 -6.64 9.85 6.35
N ALA A 37 -5.53 10.15 5.67
CA ALA A 37 -5.51 10.72 4.33
C ALA A 37 -4.54 9.94 3.44
N PHE A 38 -4.85 9.84 2.15
CA PHE A 38 -4.04 9.15 1.15
C PHE A 38 -3.64 10.15 0.08
N LEU A 39 -2.34 10.47 0.01
CA LEU A 39 -1.77 11.38 -0.98
C LEU A 39 -1.50 10.61 -2.26
N ASP A 40 -2.08 11.06 -3.36
CA ASP A 40 -1.98 10.35 -4.65
C ASP A 40 -0.60 10.51 -5.29
N MET A 41 -0.02 9.41 -5.74
CA MET A 41 1.24 9.35 -6.48
C MET A 41 1.08 8.50 -7.77
N GLY A 42 -0.12 8.50 -8.34
CA GLY A 42 -0.44 7.72 -9.54
C GLY A 42 -0.79 6.28 -9.21
N ASP A 43 0.12 5.36 -9.44
CA ASP A 43 -0.02 3.92 -9.12
C ASP A 43 0.40 3.58 -7.67
N GLN A 44 0.94 4.55 -6.95
CA GLN A 44 1.35 4.47 -5.55
C GLN A 44 0.67 5.56 -4.73
N PHE A 45 0.83 5.53 -3.42
CA PHE A 45 0.36 6.60 -2.54
C PHE A 45 1.15 6.66 -1.23
N LEU A 46 1.09 7.81 -0.58
CA LEU A 46 1.54 8.00 0.80
C LEU A 46 0.31 8.09 1.69
N ALA A 47 0.24 7.24 2.72
CA ALA A 47 -0.80 7.31 3.73
C ALA A 47 -0.32 8.13 4.93
N LEU A 48 -1.16 9.06 5.38
CA LEU A 48 -1.03 9.77 6.66
C LEU A 48 -2.05 9.15 7.62
N ALA A 49 -1.61 8.64 8.75
CA ALA A 49 -2.46 8.01 9.75
C ALA A 49 -2.30 8.71 11.09
N GLU A 50 -3.40 9.24 11.63
CA GLU A 50 -3.44 9.89 12.93
C GLU A 50 -3.22 8.88 14.05
N GLY A 51 -2.40 9.24 15.02
CA GLY A 51 -2.10 8.40 16.17
C GLY A 51 -1.78 9.24 17.40
N ASP A 52 -2.07 8.67 18.56
CA ASP A 52 -1.89 9.33 19.85
C ASP A 52 -0.42 9.67 20.19
N ASP A 53 0.51 8.94 19.61
CA ASP A 53 1.95 9.16 19.76
C ASP A 53 2.65 8.95 18.42
N PRO A 54 2.93 10.03 17.66
CA PRO A 54 3.62 9.93 16.37
C PRO A 54 5.06 9.43 16.48
N ALA A 55 5.65 9.40 17.68
CA ALA A 55 6.96 8.78 17.92
C ALA A 55 6.85 7.25 18.08
N ALA A 56 5.68 6.74 18.43
CA ALA A 56 5.43 5.30 18.52
C ALA A 56 5.17 4.72 17.14
N ASP A 57 5.94 3.75 16.72
CA ASP A 57 5.92 3.16 15.38
C ASP A 57 4.74 2.21 15.12
N ARG A 58 3.53 2.59 15.58
CA ARG A 58 2.32 1.77 15.48
C ARG A 58 1.67 1.79 14.11
N HIS A 59 1.76 2.92 13.41
CA HIS A 59 1.09 3.15 12.13
C HIS A 59 2.04 3.16 10.94
N ARG A 60 3.35 3.33 11.17
CA ARG A 60 4.32 3.26 10.10
C ARG A 60 4.42 1.83 9.60
N HIS A 61 4.21 1.68 8.32
CA HIS A 61 4.35 0.41 7.63
C HIS A 61 4.60 0.68 6.15
N PHE A 62 5.03 -0.35 5.44
CA PHE A 62 5.14 -0.30 4.00
C PHE A 62 4.36 -1.47 3.36
N GLY A 63 3.81 -1.20 2.18
CA GLY A 63 3.02 -2.17 1.44
C GLY A 63 3.88 -2.88 0.39
N LEU A 64 3.98 -4.21 0.49
CA LEU A 64 4.57 -5.04 -0.54
C LEU A 64 3.48 -5.59 -1.46
N VAL A 65 3.64 -5.35 -2.75
CA VAL A 65 2.73 -5.90 -3.76
C VAL A 65 3.19 -7.29 -4.16
N VAL A 66 2.26 -8.23 -4.15
CA VAL A 66 2.51 -9.64 -4.49
C VAL A 66 1.53 -10.13 -5.58
N ASP A 67 1.92 -11.17 -6.26
CA ASP A 67 1.12 -11.90 -7.23
C ASP A 67 0.05 -12.79 -6.56
N ASP A 68 0.40 -13.45 -5.45
CA ASP A 68 -0.49 -14.33 -4.69
C ASP A 68 -0.38 -14.08 -3.17
N ARG A 69 -1.35 -13.30 -2.64
CA ARG A 69 -1.45 -13.01 -1.20
C ARG A 69 -1.81 -14.23 -0.36
N ALA A 70 -2.56 -15.18 -0.91
CA ALA A 70 -2.94 -16.40 -0.18
C ALA A 70 -1.71 -17.29 0.03
N GLN A 71 -0.85 -17.40 -0.97
CA GLN A 71 0.41 -18.12 -0.86
C GLN A 71 1.34 -17.48 0.19
N VAL A 72 1.43 -16.14 0.23
CA VAL A 72 2.23 -15.45 1.24
C VAL A 72 1.68 -15.72 2.64
N ARG A 73 0.36 -15.67 2.82
CA ARG A 73 -0.28 -16.03 4.10
C ARG A 73 0.11 -17.45 4.55
N GLN A 74 0.06 -18.42 3.64
CA GLN A 74 0.44 -19.80 3.97
C GLN A 74 1.89 -19.90 4.37
N ARG A 75 2.81 -19.25 3.66
CA ARG A 75 4.24 -19.22 4.00
C ARG A 75 4.52 -18.61 5.38
N LEU A 76 3.77 -17.55 5.76
CA LEU A 76 3.88 -16.99 7.12
C LEU A 76 3.50 -18.03 8.17
N LEU A 77 2.36 -18.70 8.02
CA LEU A 77 1.89 -19.73 8.94
C LEU A 77 2.86 -20.92 9.02
N ASP A 78 3.35 -21.39 7.88
CA ASP A 78 4.35 -22.48 7.81
C ASP A 78 5.68 -22.09 8.49
N SER A 79 5.97 -20.79 8.55
CA SER A 79 7.15 -20.23 9.24
C SER A 79 6.89 -19.90 10.71
N GLY A 80 5.70 -20.20 11.25
CA GLY A 80 5.33 -19.91 12.62
C GLY A 80 5.07 -18.42 12.89
N ILE A 81 4.75 -17.64 11.84
CA ILE A 81 4.45 -16.21 11.95
C ILE A 81 2.94 -16.02 11.83
N ASP A 82 2.30 -15.62 12.91
CA ASP A 82 0.87 -15.29 12.89
C ASP A 82 0.65 -13.89 12.30
N PRO A 83 -0.18 -13.76 11.25
CA PRO A 83 -0.55 -12.44 10.73
C PRO A 83 -1.30 -11.62 11.79
N GLU A 84 -1.07 -10.30 11.80
CA GLU A 84 -1.81 -9.40 12.69
C GLU A 84 -3.31 -9.38 12.35
N PRO A 85 -4.21 -9.24 13.37
CA PRO A 85 -5.64 -9.07 13.16
C PRO A 85 -5.91 -7.80 12.34
N SER A 86 -6.27 -7.95 11.08
CA SER A 86 -6.57 -6.82 10.18
C SER A 86 -7.50 -7.26 9.04
N ARG A 87 -8.08 -6.30 8.30
CA ARG A 87 -8.85 -6.62 7.09
C ARG A 87 -7.98 -7.12 5.93
N GLY A 88 -6.68 -6.80 5.96
CA GLY A 88 -5.69 -7.22 4.97
C GLY A 88 -4.79 -8.35 5.48
N LEU A 89 -3.62 -8.48 4.89
CA LEU A 89 -2.57 -9.36 5.36
C LEU A 89 -1.42 -8.49 5.87
N ARG A 90 -1.17 -8.53 7.18
CA ARG A 90 -0.10 -7.79 7.85
C ARG A 90 0.68 -8.70 8.77
N PHE A 91 1.97 -8.46 8.88
CA PHE A 91 2.84 -9.17 9.81
C PHE A 91 4.00 -8.26 10.23
N ARG A 92 4.67 -8.63 11.32
CA ARG A 92 5.92 -7.97 11.72
C ARG A 92 7.11 -8.87 11.38
N ASP A 93 8.17 -8.21 10.97
CA ASP A 93 9.46 -8.88 10.87
C ASP A 93 10.08 -9.06 12.29
N PRO A 94 11.21 -9.81 12.43
CA PRO A 94 11.84 -10.02 13.74
C PRO A 94 12.30 -8.75 14.46
N TRP A 95 12.41 -7.64 13.75
CA TRP A 95 12.81 -6.34 14.30
C TRP A 95 11.62 -5.41 14.56
N GLY A 96 10.40 -5.90 14.37
CA GLY A 96 9.17 -5.15 14.65
C GLY A 96 8.66 -4.28 13.51
N ASN A 97 9.28 -4.30 12.33
CA ASN A 97 8.77 -3.55 11.18
C ASN A 97 7.44 -4.13 10.72
N LEU A 98 6.43 -3.27 10.59
CA LEU A 98 5.11 -3.67 10.11
C LEU A 98 5.08 -3.71 8.58
N VAL A 99 4.74 -4.86 8.04
CA VAL A 99 4.64 -5.11 6.61
C VAL A 99 3.19 -5.39 6.25
N GLU A 100 2.65 -4.69 5.26
CA GLU A 100 1.36 -5.00 4.65
C GLU A 100 1.56 -5.68 3.31
N VAL A 101 0.83 -6.78 3.07
CA VAL A 101 0.89 -7.53 1.81
C VAL A 101 -0.35 -7.23 0.98
N VAL A 102 -0.14 -6.71 -0.22
CA VAL A 102 -1.19 -6.23 -1.12
C VAL A 102 -1.20 -7.04 -2.40
N GLN A 103 -2.39 -7.48 -2.82
CA GLN A 103 -2.54 -8.25 -4.05
C GLN A 103 -2.42 -7.33 -5.28
N TYR A 104 -1.59 -7.70 -6.26
CA TYR A 104 -1.39 -6.90 -7.47
C TYR A 104 -2.69 -6.60 -8.23
N SER A 105 -3.60 -7.57 -8.31
CA SER A 105 -4.88 -7.40 -8.99
C SER A 105 -5.77 -6.32 -8.37
N ASP A 106 -5.61 -6.04 -7.07
CA ASP A 106 -6.56 -5.23 -6.30
C ASP A 106 -6.13 -3.76 -6.19
N VAL A 107 -4.91 -3.43 -6.61
CA VAL A 107 -4.32 -2.10 -6.42
C VAL A 107 -3.97 -1.43 -7.74
N GLN A 108 -3.83 -0.10 -7.72
CA GLN A 108 -3.51 0.70 -8.91
C GLN A 108 -2.02 0.65 -9.29
N PHE A 109 -1.14 0.15 -8.42
CA PHE A 109 0.27 -0.06 -8.75
C PHE A 109 0.39 -0.92 -10.01
N THR A 110 1.12 -0.45 -11.01
CA THR A 110 1.32 -1.16 -12.28
C THR A 110 2.80 -1.31 -12.61
N LYS A 111 3.12 -2.34 -13.36
CA LYS A 111 4.41 -2.52 -14.02
C LYS A 111 4.20 -2.81 -15.50
N ALA A 112 5.12 -2.35 -16.32
CA ALA A 112 5.10 -2.65 -17.75
C ALA A 112 5.22 -4.17 -17.98
N GLN A 113 4.48 -4.69 -18.97
CA GLN A 113 4.44 -6.12 -19.26
C GLN A 113 5.82 -6.76 -19.46
N PRO A 114 6.79 -6.12 -20.16
CA PRO A 114 8.15 -6.70 -20.27
C PRO A 114 8.86 -6.86 -18.92
N VAL A 115 8.57 -5.97 -17.95
CA VAL A 115 9.13 -6.09 -16.60
C VAL A 115 8.51 -7.26 -15.87
N LEU A 116 7.17 -7.41 -15.93
CA LEU A 116 6.47 -8.56 -15.34
C LEU A 116 6.97 -9.88 -15.93
N SER A 117 7.09 -9.98 -17.25
CA SER A 117 7.63 -11.16 -17.92
C SER A 117 9.08 -11.47 -17.48
N GLY A 118 9.93 -10.45 -17.40
CA GLY A 118 11.31 -10.61 -16.91
C GLY A 118 11.40 -11.04 -15.45
N MET A 119 10.36 -10.77 -14.65
CA MET A 119 10.22 -11.26 -13.27
C MET A 119 9.58 -12.64 -13.17
N GLY A 120 9.21 -13.29 -14.29
CA GLY A 120 8.49 -14.56 -14.30
C GLY A 120 7.03 -14.46 -13.87
N LEU A 121 6.41 -13.27 -13.98
CA LEU A 121 5.03 -12.98 -13.56
C LEU A 121 4.11 -12.84 -14.78
N GLU A 122 4.17 -13.80 -15.68
CA GLU A 122 3.33 -13.81 -16.88
C GLU A 122 1.85 -13.99 -16.52
N GLY A 123 0.98 -13.28 -17.23
CA GLY A 123 -0.47 -13.37 -17.03
C GLY A 123 -1.00 -12.62 -15.79
N LEU A 124 -0.15 -11.90 -15.07
CA LEU A 124 -0.58 -11.09 -13.92
C LEU A 124 -1.41 -9.88 -14.41
N GLY A 125 -2.68 -9.81 -14.00
CA GLY A 125 -3.64 -8.82 -14.43
C GLY A 125 -4.31 -8.05 -13.29
N LYS A 126 -5.09 -7.04 -13.68
CA LYS A 126 -5.87 -6.19 -12.76
C LYS A 126 -7.33 -6.62 -12.70
N SER A 127 -7.94 -6.48 -11.52
CA SER A 127 -9.38 -6.59 -11.35
C SER A 127 -10.12 -5.47 -12.12
N ASP A 128 -11.40 -5.66 -12.39
CA ASP A 128 -12.22 -4.65 -13.06
C ASP A 128 -12.31 -3.34 -12.25
N SER A 129 -12.28 -3.42 -10.93
CA SER A 129 -12.26 -2.25 -10.07
C SER A 129 -10.96 -1.46 -10.25
N ALA A 130 -9.81 -2.11 -10.14
CA ALA A 130 -8.52 -1.46 -10.32
C ALA A 130 -8.35 -0.87 -11.73
N ARG A 131 -8.86 -1.57 -12.76
CA ARG A 131 -8.88 -1.04 -14.14
C ARG A 131 -9.74 0.21 -14.29
N ARG A 132 -10.90 0.28 -13.64
CA ARG A 132 -11.73 1.49 -13.66
C ARG A 132 -10.99 2.66 -13.03
N GLU A 133 -10.44 2.48 -11.85
CA GLU A 133 -9.69 3.52 -11.15
C GLU A 133 -8.47 4.03 -11.94
N LEU A 134 -7.76 3.14 -12.64
CA LEU A 134 -6.65 3.52 -13.52
C LEU A 134 -7.14 4.35 -14.74
N ARG A 135 -8.27 3.94 -15.36
CA ARG A 135 -8.87 4.71 -16.46
C ARG A 135 -9.34 6.09 -16.02
N ASP A 136 -9.97 6.18 -14.85
CA ASP A 136 -10.46 7.45 -14.29
C ASP A 136 -9.32 8.45 -14.05
N LYS A 137 -8.11 7.95 -13.81
CA LYS A 137 -6.89 8.75 -13.70
C LYS A 137 -6.17 9.00 -15.03
N GLY A 138 -6.63 8.41 -16.14
CA GLY A 138 -5.98 8.53 -17.44
C GLY A 138 -4.64 7.79 -17.56
N ILE A 139 -4.34 6.85 -16.67
CA ILE A 139 -3.07 6.08 -16.62
C ILE A 139 -3.25 4.57 -16.89
N GLY A 140 -4.44 4.16 -17.26
CA GLY A 140 -4.76 2.78 -17.62
C GLY A 140 -5.06 2.62 -19.12
N PRO A 141 -4.99 1.39 -19.65
CA PRO A 141 -5.44 1.06 -20.98
C PRO A 141 -6.97 1.17 -21.10
#